data_8caa9bfaa6d3919e218e4ee069f113b2
#
_entry.id   8caa9bfaa6d3919e218e4ee069f113b2
#
_cell.length_a   1.000
_cell.length_b   1.000
_cell.length_c   1.000
_cell.angle_alpha   90.00
_cell.angle_beta   90.00
_cell.angle_gamma   90.00
#
_symmetry.space_group_name_H-M   'P 1'
#
loop_
_entity.id
_entity.type
_entity.pdbx_description
1 polymer ?
#
loop_
_entity_poly.entity_id
_entity_poly.type
_entity_poly.pdbx_seq_one_letter_code
_entity_poly.pdbx_strand_id
1 'polypeptide(L)'
;MNTNPRQLQLLDEVRSRQSTSVEQLAEILGVTLQTVRRDIQKLADAGLMVRFHGGVRVPSATVENLGHTQRQVLHAEGKSRIARAVAEAIPNGCSLILNIGTTTEAVAQALLKHRGLRVITNNLNVAAILSSNADCEVIVAGGVVRTRDRGIVGEAAVDFIRQFKVDIALIGIS
;
A
#
# COMPACT_ATOMS: atom_id res chain seq x y z
N MET A 1 16.43 -7.62 5.16
CA MET A 1 17.08 -8.45 4.12
C MET A 1 17.72 -7.51 3.10
N ASN A 2 19.03 -7.59 2.88
CA ASN A 2 19.72 -6.68 1.97
C ASN A 2 19.57 -7.21 0.53
N THR A 3 18.63 -6.67 -0.21
CA THR A 3 18.44 -6.97 -1.63
C THR A 3 19.53 -6.24 -2.41
N ASN A 4 20.36 -6.96 -3.16
CA ASN A 4 21.40 -6.34 -3.94
C ASN A 4 20.84 -5.63 -5.19
N PRO A 5 21.60 -4.68 -5.83
CA PRO A 5 21.12 -3.91 -6.99
C PRO A 5 20.59 -4.78 -8.13
N ARG A 6 21.22 -5.92 -8.42
CA ARG A 6 20.78 -6.86 -9.46
C ARG A 6 19.44 -7.51 -9.14
N GLN A 7 19.19 -7.84 -7.87
CA GLN A 7 17.91 -8.40 -7.43
C GLN A 7 16.77 -7.36 -7.52
N LEU A 8 17.08 -6.08 -7.31
CA LEU A 8 16.14 -4.99 -7.54
C LEU A 8 15.80 -4.85 -9.03
N GLN A 9 16.82 -4.84 -9.90
CA GLN A 9 16.61 -4.83 -11.35
C GLN A 9 15.77 -6.02 -11.82
N LEU A 10 16.04 -7.21 -11.29
CA LEU A 10 15.29 -8.42 -11.61
C LEU A 10 13.82 -8.30 -11.20
N LEU A 11 13.53 -7.75 -10.02
CA LEU A 11 12.18 -7.48 -9.56
C LEU A 11 11.46 -6.47 -10.45
N ASP A 12 12.14 -5.38 -10.84
CA ASP A 12 11.56 -4.32 -11.66
C ASP A 12 11.25 -4.83 -13.09
N GLU A 13 12.14 -5.64 -13.64
CA GLU A 13 11.94 -6.24 -14.97
C GLU A 13 10.75 -7.22 -14.99
N VAL A 14 10.64 -8.07 -13.99
CA VAL A 14 9.49 -8.99 -13.87
C VAL A 14 8.19 -8.25 -13.60
N ARG A 15 8.22 -7.13 -12.87
CA ARG A 15 7.04 -6.26 -12.64
C ARG A 15 6.55 -5.61 -13.93
N SER A 16 7.47 -5.08 -14.74
CA SER A 16 7.11 -4.38 -15.98
C SER A 16 6.47 -5.32 -17.01
N ARG A 17 6.87 -6.60 -17.02
CA ARG A 17 6.44 -7.61 -17.99
C ARG A 17 5.36 -8.56 -17.47
N GLN A 18 4.95 -8.42 -16.20
CA GLN A 18 4.00 -9.29 -15.49
C GLN A 18 4.51 -10.75 -15.30
N SER A 19 5.22 -11.30 -16.26
CA SER A 19 5.91 -12.60 -16.20
C SER A 19 7.08 -12.62 -17.19
N THR A 20 8.15 -13.36 -16.85
CA THR A 20 9.35 -13.42 -17.71
C THR A 20 10.03 -14.77 -17.51
N SER A 21 10.63 -15.32 -18.56
CA SER A 21 11.40 -16.55 -18.45
C SER A 21 12.77 -16.32 -17.81
N VAL A 22 13.37 -17.38 -17.27
CA VAL A 22 14.71 -17.31 -16.67
C VAL A 22 15.76 -16.94 -17.74
N GLU A 23 15.57 -17.41 -18.95
CA GLU A 23 16.43 -17.16 -20.10
C GLU A 23 16.43 -15.67 -20.48
N GLN A 24 15.25 -15.07 -20.58
CA GLN A 24 15.09 -13.64 -20.88
C GLN A 24 15.72 -12.78 -19.80
N LEU A 25 15.55 -13.15 -18.53
CA LEU A 25 16.16 -12.42 -17.41
C LEU A 25 17.70 -12.53 -17.43
N ALA A 26 18.25 -13.68 -17.82
CA ALA A 26 19.70 -13.85 -17.93
C ALA A 26 20.27 -12.95 -19.03
N GLU A 27 19.60 -12.82 -20.16
CA GLU A 27 19.96 -11.96 -21.27
C GLU A 27 19.91 -10.48 -20.88
N ILE A 28 18.80 -10.03 -20.30
CA ILE A 28 18.59 -8.63 -19.89
C ILE A 28 19.60 -8.20 -18.84
N LEU A 29 19.89 -9.06 -17.86
CA LEU A 29 20.81 -8.75 -16.76
C LEU A 29 22.28 -9.03 -17.09
N GLY A 30 22.58 -9.61 -18.25
CA GLY A 30 23.94 -9.94 -18.66
C GLY A 30 24.63 -10.97 -17.75
N VAL A 31 23.88 -11.91 -17.19
CA VAL A 31 24.39 -12.93 -16.25
C VAL A 31 24.00 -14.33 -16.66
N THR A 32 24.63 -15.34 -16.04
CA THR A 32 24.32 -16.74 -16.33
C THR A 32 22.93 -17.15 -15.81
N LEU A 33 22.30 -18.13 -16.47
CA LEU A 33 21.05 -18.74 -16.03
C LEU A 33 21.11 -19.20 -14.55
N GLN A 34 22.26 -19.73 -14.13
CA GLN A 34 22.45 -20.21 -12.76
C GLN A 34 22.44 -19.06 -11.75
N THR A 35 22.98 -17.90 -12.11
CA THR A 35 22.96 -16.71 -11.28
C THR A 35 21.52 -16.20 -11.12
N VAL A 36 20.77 -16.13 -12.24
CA VAL A 36 19.36 -15.73 -12.21
C VAL A 36 18.54 -16.69 -11.36
N ARG A 37 18.70 -18.00 -11.55
CA ARG A 37 17.97 -19.01 -10.74
C ARG A 37 18.23 -18.87 -9.25
N ARG A 38 19.49 -18.56 -8.85
CA ARG A 38 19.85 -18.34 -7.45
C ARG A 38 19.21 -17.06 -6.89
N ASP A 39 19.20 -15.99 -7.66
CA ASP A 39 18.55 -14.73 -7.25
C ASP A 39 17.04 -14.88 -7.16
N ILE A 40 16.41 -15.54 -8.14
CA ILE A 40 15.00 -15.88 -8.10
C ILE A 40 14.65 -16.72 -6.87
N GLN A 41 15.49 -17.72 -6.54
CA GLN A 41 15.25 -18.55 -5.36
C GLN A 41 15.25 -17.71 -4.08
N LYS A 42 16.23 -16.81 -3.91
CA LYS A 42 16.29 -15.91 -2.76
C LYS A 42 15.07 -14.97 -2.68
N LEU A 43 14.65 -14.45 -3.83
CA LEU A 43 13.48 -13.58 -3.89
C LEU A 43 12.16 -14.35 -3.68
N ALA A 44 12.08 -15.59 -4.11
CA ALA A 44 10.94 -16.47 -3.86
C ALA A 44 10.87 -16.90 -2.38
N ASP A 45 12.01 -17.24 -1.76
CA ASP A 45 12.08 -17.55 -0.33
C ASP A 45 11.69 -16.33 0.53
N ALA A 46 11.91 -15.12 0.01
CA ALA A 46 11.47 -13.87 0.61
C ALA A 46 10.00 -13.48 0.28
N GLY A 47 9.26 -14.32 -0.47
CA GLY A 47 7.89 -14.04 -0.88
C GLY A 47 7.74 -12.93 -1.93
N LEU A 48 8.84 -12.47 -2.52
CA LEU A 48 8.85 -11.38 -3.50
C LEU A 48 8.63 -11.85 -4.94
N MET A 49 8.75 -13.16 -5.18
CA MET A 49 8.51 -13.80 -6.48
C MET A 49 7.82 -15.14 -6.34
N VAL A 50 7.10 -15.56 -7.39
CA VAL A 50 6.51 -16.88 -7.54
C VAL A 50 7.07 -17.54 -8.81
N ARG A 51 7.55 -18.77 -8.67
CA ARG A 51 7.98 -19.60 -9.78
C ARG A 51 6.79 -20.36 -10.35
N PHE A 52 6.73 -20.48 -11.65
CA PHE A 52 5.79 -21.35 -12.35
C PHE A 52 6.50 -22.11 -13.48
N HIS A 53 5.82 -23.05 -14.08
CA HIS A 53 6.41 -23.80 -15.20
C HIS A 53 6.63 -22.86 -16.39
N GLY A 54 7.90 -22.59 -16.74
CA GLY A 54 8.29 -21.69 -17.83
C GLY A 54 8.73 -20.28 -17.42
N GLY A 55 8.73 -19.92 -16.12
CA GLY A 55 9.24 -18.61 -15.74
C GLY A 55 9.00 -18.19 -14.29
N VAL A 56 9.11 -16.90 -14.10
CA VAL A 56 8.84 -16.25 -12.83
C VAL A 56 7.87 -15.08 -13.03
N ARG A 57 7.06 -14.84 -12.04
CA ARG A 57 6.23 -13.65 -11.94
C ARG A 57 6.43 -13.04 -10.55
N VAL A 58 6.24 -11.76 -10.46
CA VAL A 58 5.92 -11.20 -9.14
C VAL A 58 4.60 -11.84 -8.72
N PRO A 59 4.43 -12.30 -7.47
CA PRO A 59 3.12 -12.69 -7.01
C PRO A 59 2.19 -11.63 -7.56
N SER A 60 1.13 -12.02 -8.31
CA SER A 60 0.11 -11.06 -8.69
C SER A 60 -0.19 -10.37 -7.37
N ALA A 61 0.30 -9.16 -7.27
CA ALA A 61 0.17 -8.43 -6.05
C ALA A 61 -1.31 -8.08 -5.95
N THR A 62 -2.02 -9.00 -5.43
CA THR A 62 -2.89 -8.61 -4.38
C THR A 62 -1.92 -8.03 -3.37
N VAL A 63 -1.97 -6.72 -3.20
CA VAL A 63 -1.29 -5.93 -2.17
C VAL A 63 -1.45 -6.59 -0.79
N GLU A 64 -2.20 -7.65 -0.72
CA GLU A 64 -2.46 -8.55 0.39
C GLU A 64 -1.23 -9.29 0.94
N ASN A 65 -0.23 -9.59 0.11
CA ASN A 65 0.92 -10.41 0.53
C ASN A 65 2.17 -9.62 0.95
N LEU A 66 2.21 -8.30 0.67
CA LEU A 66 3.27 -7.44 1.19
C LEU A 66 2.89 -6.98 2.61
N GLY A 67 3.76 -7.19 3.58
CA GLY A 67 3.58 -6.63 4.91
C GLY A 67 3.36 -5.11 4.85
N HIS A 68 2.57 -4.56 5.77
CA HIS A 68 2.23 -3.13 5.82
C HIS A 68 3.47 -2.23 5.71
N THR A 69 4.56 -2.57 6.43
CA THR A 69 5.82 -1.83 6.42
C THR A 69 6.48 -1.80 5.04
N GLN A 70 6.45 -2.93 4.31
CA GLN A 70 6.97 -2.98 2.94
C GLN A 70 6.14 -2.13 2.00
N ARG A 71 4.80 -2.15 2.14
CA ARG A 71 3.90 -1.30 1.36
C ARG A 71 4.08 0.18 1.66
N GLN A 72 4.41 0.57 2.90
CA GLN A 72 4.71 1.97 3.23
C GLN A 72 5.90 2.51 2.44
N VAL A 73 6.98 1.73 2.34
CA VAL A 73 8.23 2.12 1.65
C VAL A 73 8.07 2.02 0.12
N LEU A 74 7.29 1.05 -0.37
CA LEU A 74 7.07 0.85 -1.79
C LEU A 74 6.39 2.08 -2.40
N HIS A 75 7.02 2.69 -3.43
CA HIS A 75 6.52 3.89 -4.12
C HIS A 75 6.24 5.10 -3.19
N ALA A 76 7.05 5.29 -2.15
CA ALA A 76 6.87 6.35 -1.16
C ALA A 76 6.77 7.75 -1.79
N GLU A 77 7.59 8.06 -2.80
CA GLU A 77 7.53 9.34 -3.51
C GLU A 77 6.21 9.53 -4.28
N GLY A 78 5.73 8.47 -4.95
CA GLY A 78 4.44 8.50 -5.64
C GLY A 78 3.29 8.77 -4.68
N LYS A 79 3.28 8.08 -3.53
CA LYS A 79 2.28 8.30 -2.48
C LYS A 79 2.34 9.72 -1.90
N SER A 80 3.54 10.25 -1.69
CA SER A 80 3.73 11.62 -1.20
C SER A 80 3.20 12.65 -2.20
N ARG A 81 3.41 12.45 -3.51
CA ARG A 81 2.84 13.33 -4.55
C ARG A 81 1.31 13.27 -4.57
N ILE A 82 0.74 12.06 -4.52
CA ILE A 82 -0.71 11.86 -4.43
C ILE A 82 -1.25 12.55 -3.17
N ALA A 83 -0.61 12.32 -2.03
CA ALA A 83 -1.03 12.88 -0.75
C ALA A 83 -1.07 14.41 -0.76
N ARG A 84 -0.08 15.07 -1.35
CA ARG A 84 -0.05 16.53 -1.50
C ARG A 84 -1.18 17.03 -2.40
N ALA A 85 -1.32 16.44 -3.59
CA ALA A 85 -2.35 16.83 -4.53
C ALA A 85 -3.76 16.65 -3.95
N VAL A 86 -3.98 15.56 -3.22
CA VAL A 86 -5.25 15.31 -2.52
C VAL A 86 -5.48 16.35 -1.41
N ALA A 87 -4.46 16.62 -0.58
CA ALA A 87 -4.58 17.59 0.49
C ALA A 87 -4.87 19.02 -0.03
N GLU A 88 -4.25 19.41 -1.15
CA GLU A 88 -4.54 20.70 -1.81
C GLU A 88 -5.99 20.78 -2.33
N ALA A 89 -6.58 19.66 -2.72
CA ALA A 89 -7.94 19.59 -3.23
C ALA A 89 -9.01 19.51 -2.12
N ILE A 90 -8.63 19.16 -0.89
CA ILE A 90 -9.56 19.01 0.24
C ILE A 90 -9.70 20.34 0.97
N PRO A 91 -10.91 20.92 1.04
CA PRO A 91 -11.13 22.15 1.80
C PRO A 91 -11.14 21.90 3.31
N ASN A 92 -10.87 22.93 4.09
CA ASN A 92 -11.13 22.91 5.53
C ASN A 92 -12.63 22.76 5.82
N GLY A 93 -12.97 22.17 6.95
CA GLY A 93 -14.35 22.05 7.42
C GLY A 93 -15.17 20.95 6.74
N CYS A 94 -14.55 20.11 5.90
CA CYS A 94 -15.28 19.03 5.22
C CYS A 94 -15.23 17.70 5.97
N SER A 95 -16.14 16.80 5.60
CA SER A 95 -16.24 15.44 6.10
C SER A 95 -15.65 14.44 5.10
N LEU A 96 -14.87 13.48 5.60
CA LEU A 96 -14.11 12.54 4.78
C LEU A 96 -14.32 11.11 5.24
N ILE A 97 -14.32 10.16 4.29
CA ILE A 97 -14.01 8.75 4.54
C ILE A 97 -12.59 8.46 4.04
N LEU A 98 -11.73 7.93 4.91
CA LEU A 98 -10.41 7.41 4.58
C LEU A 98 -10.37 5.92 4.89
N ASN A 99 -10.21 5.07 3.87
CA ASN A 99 -10.17 3.63 4.05
C ASN A 99 -8.75 3.09 4.37
N ILE A 100 -8.63 1.77 4.42
CA ILE A 100 -7.37 1.05 4.67
C ILE A 100 -6.43 1.21 3.48
N GLY A 101 -5.18 1.66 3.74
CA GLY A 101 -4.14 1.75 2.70
C GLY A 101 -2.98 2.64 3.10
N THR A 102 -1.77 2.31 2.64
CA THR A 102 -0.58 3.15 2.91
C THR A 102 -0.60 4.47 2.16
N THR A 103 -1.35 4.57 1.06
CA THR A 103 -1.58 5.85 0.36
C THR A 103 -2.55 6.74 1.14
N THR A 104 -3.62 6.16 1.70
CA THR A 104 -4.56 6.91 2.54
C THR A 104 -3.91 7.36 3.84
N GLU A 105 -2.95 6.59 4.38
CA GLU A 105 -2.11 7.03 5.51
C GLU A 105 -1.21 8.21 5.14
N ALA A 106 -0.61 8.20 3.94
CA ALA A 106 0.17 9.34 3.46
C ALA A 106 -0.71 10.59 3.28
N VAL A 107 -1.95 10.43 2.81
CA VAL A 107 -2.93 11.53 2.75
C VAL A 107 -3.26 12.03 4.15
N ALA A 108 -3.50 11.16 5.12
CA ALA A 108 -3.74 11.55 6.51
C ALA A 108 -2.60 12.41 7.08
N GLN A 109 -1.34 12.06 6.78
CA GLN A 109 -0.18 12.87 7.15
C GLN A 109 -0.21 14.28 6.50
N ALA A 110 -0.59 14.36 5.23
CA ALA A 110 -0.66 15.64 4.53
C ALA A 110 -1.81 16.53 5.04
N LEU A 111 -2.85 15.93 5.62
CA LEU A 111 -4.02 16.63 6.17
C LEU A 111 -3.81 17.17 7.60
N LEU A 112 -2.68 16.93 8.26
CA LEU A 112 -2.43 17.35 9.64
C LEU A 112 -2.54 18.85 9.90
N LYS A 113 -2.43 19.67 8.86
CA LYS A 113 -2.57 21.14 8.96
C LYS A 113 -3.95 21.66 8.60
N HIS A 114 -4.87 20.79 8.17
CA HIS A 114 -6.24 21.17 7.88
C HIS A 114 -7.03 21.43 9.17
N ARG A 115 -8.05 22.27 9.06
CA ARG A 115 -8.88 22.70 10.19
C ARG A 115 -10.33 22.24 10.02
N GLY A 116 -10.95 21.87 11.13
CA GLY A 116 -12.37 21.53 11.18
C GLY A 116 -12.75 20.29 10.39
N LEU A 117 -11.81 19.34 10.16
CA LEU A 117 -12.12 18.10 9.46
C LEU A 117 -12.91 17.14 10.35
N ARG A 118 -13.83 16.41 9.73
CA ARG A 118 -14.47 15.23 10.32
C ARG A 118 -14.09 14.01 9.49
N VAL A 119 -13.34 13.07 10.06
CA VAL A 119 -12.81 11.92 9.32
C VAL A 119 -13.36 10.62 9.89
N ILE A 120 -14.05 9.87 9.05
CA ILE A 120 -14.51 8.50 9.32
C ILE A 120 -13.50 7.54 8.73
N THR A 121 -13.03 6.58 9.52
CA THR A 121 -12.03 5.63 9.05
C THR A 121 -12.19 4.24 9.67
N ASN A 122 -11.83 3.23 8.90
CA ASN A 122 -11.61 1.86 9.38
C ASN A 122 -10.11 1.51 9.39
N ASN A 123 -9.23 2.51 9.39
CA ASN A 123 -7.78 2.35 9.44
C ASN A 123 -7.24 2.95 10.74
N LEU A 124 -6.76 2.10 11.65
CA LEU A 124 -6.21 2.56 12.94
C LEU A 124 -4.95 3.43 12.79
N ASN A 125 -4.18 3.26 11.69
CA ASN A 125 -3.02 4.13 11.44
C ASN A 125 -3.49 5.54 11.04
N VAL A 126 -4.51 5.66 10.19
CA VAL A 126 -5.13 6.95 9.85
C VAL A 126 -5.68 7.62 11.11
N ALA A 127 -6.38 6.87 11.96
CA ALA A 127 -6.91 7.37 13.22
C ALA A 127 -5.79 7.89 14.13
N ALA A 128 -4.71 7.13 14.30
CA ALA A 128 -3.56 7.52 15.11
C ALA A 128 -2.85 8.78 14.56
N ILE A 129 -2.74 8.91 13.24
CA ILE A 129 -2.15 10.09 12.60
C ILE A 129 -3.01 11.34 12.88
N LEU A 130 -4.30 11.28 12.54
CA LEU A 130 -5.17 12.46 12.58
C LEU A 130 -5.61 12.84 13.99
N SER A 131 -5.58 11.92 14.95
CA SER A 131 -5.83 12.24 16.37
C SER A 131 -4.79 13.20 16.97
N SER A 132 -3.64 13.39 16.31
CA SER A 132 -2.67 14.42 16.71
C SER A 132 -3.06 15.84 16.26
N ASN A 133 -4.04 16.00 15.39
CA ASN A 133 -4.60 17.28 15.00
C ASN A 133 -5.81 17.61 15.89
N ALA A 134 -5.66 18.57 16.80
CA ALA A 134 -6.71 18.95 17.73
C ALA A 134 -7.96 19.53 17.06
N ASP A 135 -7.88 19.97 15.81
CA ASP A 135 -8.97 20.53 15.02
C ASP A 135 -9.55 19.52 14.00
N CYS A 136 -9.35 18.22 14.28
CA CYS A 136 -9.89 17.13 13.47
C CYS A 136 -10.70 16.16 14.36
N GLU A 137 -11.97 15.99 14.04
CA GLU A 137 -12.81 14.95 14.65
C GLU A 137 -12.56 13.62 13.93
N VAL A 138 -12.06 12.62 14.64
CA VAL A 138 -11.78 11.29 14.09
C VAL A 138 -12.77 10.27 14.62
N ILE A 139 -13.54 9.68 13.72
CA ILE A 139 -14.54 8.65 14.02
C ILE A 139 -14.03 7.31 13.47
N VAL A 140 -13.83 6.34 14.35
CA VAL A 140 -13.27 5.03 14.01
C VAL A 140 -14.39 4.00 13.93
N ALA A 141 -14.44 3.24 12.84
CA ALA A 141 -15.37 2.14 12.71
C ALA A 141 -15.08 1.05 13.76
N GLY A 142 -16.12 0.46 14.30
CA GLY A 142 -16.02 -0.74 15.14
C GLY A 142 -15.85 -2.00 14.29
N GLY A 143 -15.27 -3.07 14.88
CA GLY A 143 -15.15 -4.36 14.20
C GLY A 143 -13.86 -5.12 14.56
N VAL A 144 -13.51 -6.10 13.73
CA VAL A 144 -12.33 -6.93 13.94
C VAL A 144 -11.10 -6.26 13.36
N VAL A 145 -10.04 -6.13 14.17
CA VAL A 145 -8.77 -5.57 13.71
C VAL A 145 -7.97 -6.63 12.95
N ARG A 146 -7.67 -6.37 11.71
CA ARG A 146 -6.75 -7.16 10.90
C ARG A 146 -5.31 -6.77 11.22
N THR A 147 -4.58 -7.67 11.87
CA THR A 147 -3.25 -7.39 12.46
C THR A 147 -2.22 -6.90 11.45
N ARG A 148 -2.25 -7.40 10.21
CA ARG A 148 -1.20 -7.13 9.20
C ARG A 148 -1.12 -5.67 8.74
N ASP A 149 -2.22 -4.91 8.82
CA ASP A 149 -2.30 -3.52 8.35
C ASP A 149 -3.11 -2.61 9.27
N ARG A 150 -3.54 -3.14 10.42
CA ARG A 150 -4.36 -2.45 11.41
C ARG A 150 -5.68 -1.90 10.84
N GLY A 151 -6.18 -2.55 9.80
CA GLY A 151 -7.49 -2.25 9.25
C GLY A 151 -8.60 -2.93 10.06
N ILE A 152 -9.71 -2.23 10.25
CA ILE A 152 -10.90 -2.78 10.87
C ILE A 152 -11.81 -3.33 9.76
N VAL A 153 -12.20 -4.59 9.89
CA VAL A 153 -12.93 -5.35 8.88
C VAL A 153 -14.15 -6.07 9.46
N GLY A 154 -14.98 -6.61 8.57
CA GLY A 154 -16.20 -7.33 8.93
C GLY A 154 -17.45 -6.49 8.65
N GLU A 155 -18.61 -7.15 8.72
CA GLU A 155 -19.91 -6.54 8.43
C GLU A 155 -20.19 -5.33 9.33
N ALA A 156 -19.84 -5.42 10.62
CA ALA A 156 -20.00 -4.31 11.55
C ALA A 156 -19.29 -3.03 11.11
N ALA A 157 -18.08 -3.14 10.54
CA ALA A 157 -17.34 -1.99 10.01
C ALA A 157 -18.02 -1.42 8.76
N VAL A 158 -18.53 -2.28 7.89
CA VAL A 158 -19.26 -1.88 6.69
C VAL A 158 -20.54 -1.15 7.04
N ASP A 159 -21.33 -1.73 7.94
CA ASP A 159 -22.62 -1.17 8.36
C ASP A 159 -22.42 0.15 9.13
N PHE A 160 -21.35 0.25 9.91
CA PHE A 160 -21.00 1.50 10.57
C PHE A 160 -20.70 2.60 9.56
N ILE A 161 -19.84 2.34 8.57
CA ILE A 161 -19.46 3.34 7.56
C ILE A 161 -20.66 3.77 6.71
N ARG A 162 -21.58 2.86 6.41
CA ARG A 162 -22.80 3.14 5.62
C ARG A 162 -23.73 4.17 6.27
N GLN A 163 -23.63 4.39 7.58
CA GLN A 163 -24.44 5.37 8.30
C GLN A 163 -24.03 6.82 8.04
N PHE A 164 -22.85 7.02 7.48
CA PHE A 164 -22.29 8.37 7.25
C PHE A 164 -22.49 8.82 5.80
N LYS A 165 -22.95 10.06 5.66
CA LYS A 165 -22.87 10.80 4.41
C LYS A 165 -21.72 11.80 4.56
N VAL A 166 -20.79 11.77 3.65
CA VAL A 166 -19.58 12.61 3.68
C VAL A 166 -19.43 13.37 2.38
N ASP A 167 -18.67 14.46 2.43
CA ASP A 167 -18.39 15.26 1.25
C ASP A 167 -17.44 14.54 0.28
N ILE A 168 -16.44 13.82 0.82
CA ILE A 168 -15.40 13.18 0.02
C ILE A 168 -15.08 11.77 0.58
N ALA A 169 -14.99 10.79 -0.30
CA ALA A 169 -14.50 9.45 0.04
C ALA A 169 -13.18 9.17 -0.70
N LEU A 170 -12.12 8.87 0.04
CA LEU A 170 -10.82 8.45 -0.47
C LEU A 170 -10.65 6.96 -0.26
N ILE A 171 -10.65 6.23 -1.37
CA ILE A 171 -10.60 4.77 -1.36
C ILE A 171 -9.32 4.33 -2.06
N GLY A 172 -8.42 3.70 -1.29
CA GLY A 172 -7.27 3.00 -1.86
C GLY A 172 -7.74 1.69 -2.50
N ILE A 173 -7.36 1.46 -3.75
CA ILE A 173 -7.61 0.22 -4.47
C ILE A 173 -6.28 -0.54 -4.55
N SER A 174 -6.30 -1.82 -4.26
CA SER A 174 -5.13 -2.71 -4.30
C SER A 174 -5.38 -3.92 -5.19
#